data_7a228f41fe1b8f91db3a48d31c8a537d
#
_entry.id   7a228f41fe1b8f91db3a48d31c8a537d
#
_cell.length_a   1.000
_cell.length_b   1.000
_cell.length_c   1.000
_cell.angle_alpha   90.00
_cell.angle_beta   90.00
_cell.angle_gamma   90.00
#
_symmetry.space_group_name_H-M   'P 1'
#
loop_
_entity.id
_entity.type
_entity.pdbx_description
1 polymer ?
#
loop_
_entity_poly.entity_id
_entity_poly.type
_entity_poly.pdbx_seq_one_letter_code
_entity_poly.pdbx_strand_id
1 'polypeptide(L)'
;MYSSSWKSQAGVFFTLNVTRHPTADWTLQQFRECIAGDEGYRFVIHDRDRIYSHDLDAALNALGLTVLKTPYKTPQANAVCERLIGSARRECLDFIIPISEAHIRQTLKCWVEHYNRARPHSSLGPGTPDPSSPKAELQAQRHYIPKDCRVAVTSILGGLHHEYRLERIAA
;
A
#
# COMPACT_ATOMS: atom_id res chain seq x y z
N MET A 1 5.94 0.83 -14.58
CA MET A 1 5.41 -0.40 -13.97
C MET A 1 5.36 -0.22 -12.46
N TYR A 2 4.31 -0.65 -11.82
CA TYR A 2 4.13 -0.53 -10.38
C TYR A 2 4.41 -1.90 -9.75
N SER A 3 5.28 -1.93 -8.74
CA SER A 3 5.46 -3.10 -7.89
C SER A 3 4.77 -2.84 -6.56
N SER A 4 3.86 -3.70 -6.17
CA SER A 4 3.17 -3.62 -4.89
C SER A 4 3.40 -4.92 -4.10
N SER A 5 3.77 -4.80 -2.84
CA SER A 5 3.81 -5.90 -1.88
C SER A 5 2.67 -5.76 -0.87
N TRP A 6 2.01 -6.85 -0.54
CA TRP A 6 0.78 -6.84 0.23
C TRP A 6 0.75 -7.94 1.30
N LYS A 7 0.31 -7.59 2.52
CA LYS A 7 0.11 -8.53 3.64
C LYS A 7 -1.37 -8.95 3.72
N SER A 8 -1.62 -10.23 3.66
CA SER A 8 -2.92 -10.84 3.37
C SER A 8 -4.05 -10.54 4.37
N GLN A 9 -3.76 -10.12 5.61
CA GLN A 9 -4.82 -9.98 6.63
C GLN A 9 -5.56 -8.63 6.64
N ALA A 10 -4.97 -7.57 6.09
CA ALA A 10 -5.55 -6.23 6.18
C ALA A 10 -5.46 -5.38 4.89
N GLY A 11 -4.91 -5.90 3.79
CA GLY A 11 -4.74 -5.12 2.56
C GLY A 11 -3.75 -3.97 2.69
N VAL A 12 -2.69 -4.15 3.47
CA VAL A 12 -1.64 -3.15 3.68
C VAL A 12 -0.70 -3.08 2.49
N PHE A 13 -0.42 -1.88 1.99
CA PHE A 13 0.69 -1.65 1.08
C PHE A 13 2.00 -1.58 1.84
N PHE A 14 2.97 -2.39 1.47
CA PHE A 14 4.33 -2.28 1.99
C PHE A 14 5.18 -1.32 1.18
N THR A 15 5.12 -1.49 -0.13
CA THR A 15 5.81 -0.61 -1.05
C THR A 15 5.03 -0.44 -2.34
N LEU A 16 5.19 0.71 -2.94
CA LEU A 16 4.71 1.01 -4.28
C LEU A 16 5.81 1.82 -4.95
N ASN A 17 6.47 1.22 -5.92
CA ASN A 17 7.59 1.84 -6.59
C ASN A 17 7.37 1.95 -8.10
N VAL A 18 8.08 2.86 -8.74
CA VAL A 18 7.93 3.19 -10.17
C VAL A 18 9.28 3.17 -10.84
N THR A 19 9.33 2.60 -12.03
CA THR A 19 10.49 2.68 -12.92
C THR A 19 10.06 2.76 -14.39
N ARG A 20 10.87 3.43 -15.20
CA ARG A 20 10.75 3.42 -16.66
C ARG A 20 11.31 2.14 -17.28
N HIS A 21 12.21 1.46 -16.55
CA HIS A 21 12.94 0.28 -17.01
C HIS A 21 12.69 -0.91 -16.08
N PRO A 22 11.50 -1.53 -16.15
CA PRO A 22 11.18 -2.69 -15.33
C PRO A 22 12.00 -3.89 -15.81
N THR A 23 12.98 -4.31 -15.03
CA THR A 23 13.80 -5.50 -15.25
C THR A 23 13.57 -6.51 -14.13
N ALA A 24 13.94 -7.78 -14.36
CA ALA A 24 13.90 -8.81 -13.34
C ALA A 24 14.79 -8.44 -12.11
N ASP A 25 15.97 -7.87 -12.37
CA ASP A 25 16.89 -7.44 -11.31
C ASP A 25 16.31 -6.29 -10.48
N TRP A 26 15.69 -5.31 -11.13
CA TRP A 26 15.00 -4.24 -10.44
C TRP A 26 13.86 -4.79 -9.57
N THR A 27 13.08 -5.72 -10.11
CA THR A 27 11.97 -6.37 -9.39
C THR A 27 12.48 -7.18 -8.21
N LEU A 28 13.57 -7.95 -8.39
CA LEU A 28 14.21 -8.68 -7.29
C LEU A 28 14.68 -7.75 -6.17
N GLN A 29 15.25 -6.61 -6.52
CA GLN A 29 15.66 -5.62 -5.52
C GLN A 29 14.47 -5.07 -4.73
N GLN A 30 13.31 -4.84 -5.37
CA GLN A 30 12.10 -4.44 -4.65
C GLN A 30 11.66 -5.51 -3.64
N PHE A 31 11.72 -6.80 -4.02
CA PHE A 31 11.42 -7.88 -3.09
C PHE A 31 12.40 -7.92 -1.91
N ARG A 32 13.70 -7.77 -2.16
CA ARG A 32 14.73 -7.74 -1.10
C ARG A 32 14.46 -6.60 -0.11
N GLU A 33 14.13 -5.42 -0.59
CA GLU A 33 13.79 -4.27 0.25
C GLU A 33 12.53 -4.49 1.08
N CYS A 34 11.54 -5.22 0.55
CA CYS A 34 10.32 -5.56 1.27
C CYS A 34 10.51 -6.64 2.33
N ILE A 35 11.46 -7.57 2.11
CA ILE A 35 11.64 -8.77 2.93
C ILE A 35 12.76 -8.56 3.97
N ALA A 36 13.46 -7.43 3.91
CA ALA A 36 14.60 -7.13 4.79
C ALA A 36 14.26 -7.04 6.29
N GLY A 37 12.97 -7.11 6.65
CA GLY A 37 12.48 -7.22 8.04
C GLY A 37 12.25 -8.68 8.46
N ASP A 38 12.10 -8.90 9.76
CA ASP A 38 11.78 -10.21 10.38
C ASP A 38 10.29 -10.61 10.18
N GLU A 39 9.72 -10.19 9.07
CA GLU A 39 8.31 -10.33 8.78
C GLU A 39 8.01 -11.66 8.08
N GLY A 40 8.14 -12.77 8.64
CA GLY A 40 7.77 -14.15 8.26
C GLY A 40 6.96 -14.39 6.97
N TYR A 41 7.30 -13.72 5.85
CA TYR A 41 6.68 -13.97 4.55
C TYR A 41 7.04 -15.38 4.09
N ARG A 42 6.04 -16.10 3.61
CA ARG A 42 6.21 -17.48 3.14
C ARG A 42 5.94 -17.63 1.65
N PHE A 43 5.12 -16.76 1.09
CA PHE A 43 4.66 -16.89 -0.29
C PHE A 43 4.78 -15.57 -1.02
N VAL A 44 5.15 -15.65 -2.30
CA VAL A 44 5.03 -14.58 -3.29
C VAL A 44 4.09 -15.04 -4.38
N ILE A 45 3.09 -14.21 -4.67
CA ILE A 45 2.16 -14.46 -5.78
C ILE A 45 2.44 -13.42 -6.86
N HIS A 46 2.68 -13.87 -8.07
CA HIS A 46 2.81 -12.97 -9.23
C HIS A 46 2.12 -13.56 -10.47
N ASP A 47 1.90 -12.74 -11.47
CA ASP A 47 1.38 -13.16 -12.76
C ASP A 47 2.48 -13.75 -13.65
N ARG A 48 2.15 -14.02 -14.90
CA ARG A 48 3.08 -14.60 -15.89
C ARG A 48 3.71 -13.54 -16.80
N ASP A 49 3.86 -12.31 -16.32
CA ASP A 49 4.56 -11.27 -17.06
C ASP A 49 6.04 -11.65 -17.23
N ARG A 50 6.62 -11.24 -18.37
CA ARG A 50 8.02 -11.54 -18.73
C ARG A 50 9.05 -11.03 -17.73
N ILE A 51 8.69 -10.05 -16.91
CA ILE A 51 9.54 -9.53 -15.85
C ILE A 51 9.80 -10.60 -14.78
N TYR A 52 8.83 -11.48 -14.55
CA TYR A 52 8.96 -12.60 -13.61
C TYR A 52 9.62 -13.79 -14.33
N SER A 53 10.94 -13.65 -14.56
CA SER A 53 11.76 -14.67 -15.19
C SER A 53 11.96 -15.89 -14.27
N HIS A 54 12.42 -17.01 -14.85
CA HIS A 54 12.81 -18.18 -14.08
C HIS A 54 13.92 -17.87 -13.06
N ASP A 55 14.86 -16.99 -13.43
CA ASP A 55 15.98 -16.60 -12.54
C ASP A 55 15.48 -15.76 -11.36
N LEU A 56 14.46 -14.92 -11.57
CA LEU A 56 13.80 -14.20 -10.48
C LEU A 56 13.11 -15.17 -9.53
N ASP A 57 12.39 -16.15 -10.04
CA ASP A 57 11.73 -17.17 -9.22
C ASP A 57 12.76 -17.97 -8.39
N ALA A 58 13.88 -18.37 -9.01
CA ALA A 58 14.95 -19.04 -8.32
C ALA A 58 15.56 -18.19 -7.21
N ALA A 59 15.78 -16.90 -7.45
CA ALA A 59 16.29 -15.96 -6.47
C ALA A 59 15.31 -15.74 -5.31
N LEU A 60 14.00 -15.65 -5.57
CA LEU A 60 12.97 -15.55 -4.54
C LEU A 60 12.89 -16.82 -3.68
N ASN A 61 12.99 -18.00 -4.30
CA ASN A 61 13.06 -19.25 -3.57
C ASN A 61 14.31 -19.34 -2.68
N ALA A 62 15.47 -18.83 -3.16
CA ALA A 62 16.69 -18.76 -2.36
C ALA A 62 16.58 -17.81 -1.16
N LEU A 63 15.68 -16.83 -1.21
CA LEU A 63 15.31 -15.98 -0.07
C LEU A 63 14.30 -16.63 0.89
N GLY A 64 13.96 -17.91 0.71
CA GLY A 64 13.06 -18.67 1.56
C GLY A 64 11.58 -18.50 1.23
N LEU A 65 11.25 -17.90 0.10
CA LEU A 65 9.87 -17.68 -0.34
C LEU A 65 9.39 -18.78 -1.29
N THR A 66 8.16 -19.20 -1.15
CA THR A 66 7.51 -20.08 -2.12
C THR A 66 6.82 -19.23 -3.19
N VAL A 67 7.26 -19.36 -4.44
CA VAL A 67 6.68 -18.62 -5.57
C VAL A 67 5.41 -19.33 -6.06
N LEU A 68 4.31 -18.61 -6.12
CA LEU A 68 3.03 -19.05 -6.66
C LEU A 68 2.67 -18.22 -7.89
N LYS A 69 2.53 -18.88 -9.03
CA LYS A 69 2.10 -18.21 -10.27
C LYS A 69 0.59 -18.26 -10.40
N THR A 70 -0.02 -17.11 -10.74
CA THR A 70 -1.45 -17.09 -11.02
C THR A 70 -1.78 -18.05 -12.18
N PRO A 71 -2.91 -18.78 -12.10
CA PRO A 71 -3.32 -19.66 -13.19
C PRO A 71 -3.52 -18.88 -14.51
N TYR A 72 -3.32 -19.56 -15.61
CA TYR A 72 -3.49 -18.95 -16.93
C TYR A 72 -4.95 -18.52 -17.15
N LYS A 73 -5.16 -17.30 -17.64
CA LYS A 73 -6.50 -16.74 -17.90
C LYS A 73 -7.44 -16.69 -16.68
N THR A 74 -6.90 -16.51 -15.49
CA THR A 74 -7.71 -16.39 -14.27
C THR A 74 -7.58 -14.97 -13.69
N PRO A 75 -8.33 -13.97 -14.17
CA PRO A 75 -8.26 -12.58 -13.68
C PRO A 75 -8.53 -12.47 -12.18
N GLN A 76 -9.39 -13.33 -11.65
CA GLN A 76 -9.76 -13.35 -10.23
C GLN A 76 -8.55 -13.59 -9.29
N ALA A 77 -7.54 -14.34 -9.76
CA ALA A 77 -6.34 -14.60 -8.96
C ALA A 77 -5.49 -13.34 -8.74
N ASN A 78 -5.64 -12.32 -9.58
CA ASN A 78 -4.93 -11.04 -9.48
C ASN A 78 -5.83 -9.87 -9.04
N ALA A 79 -7.12 -10.14 -8.78
CA ALA A 79 -8.13 -9.13 -8.51
C ALA A 79 -7.79 -8.22 -7.31
N VAL A 80 -7.04 -8.74 -6.34
CA VAL A 80 -6.59 -7.93 -5.19
C VAL A 80 -5.58 -6.90 -5.62
N CYS A 81 -4.54 -7.30 -6.36
CA CYS A 81 -3.52 -6.39 -6.88
C CYS A 81 -4.15 -5.35 -7.82
N GLU A 82 -5.02 -5.78 -8.71
CA GLU A 82 -5.75 -4.88 -9.63
C GLU A 82 -6.60 -3.85 -8.88
N ARG A 83 -7.28 -4.27 -7.82
CA ARG A 83 -8.07 -3.38 -6.97
C ARG A 83 -7.19 -2.34 -6.28
N LEU A 84 -6.06 -2.76 -5.73
CA LEU A 84 -5.12 -1.88 -5.04
C LEU A 84 -4.50 -0.87 -6.00
N ILE A 85 -4.01 -1.34 -7.16
CA ILE A 85 -3.47 -0.46 -8.21
C ILE A 85 -4.55 0.48 -8.73
N GLY A 86 -5.76 -0.03 -8.93
CA GLY A 86 -6.92 0.78 -9.32
C GLY A 86 -7.28 1.86 -8.28
N SER A 87 -7.13 1.59 -6.99
CA SER A 87 -7.30 2.59 -5.93
C SER A 87 -6.21 3.65 -5.99
N ALA A 88 -4.93 3.25 -6.08
CA ALA A 88 -3.81 4.18 -6.23
C ALA A 88 -3.98 5.10 -7.44
N ARG A 89 -4.47 4.54 -8.56
CA ARG A 89 -4.75 5.31 -9.76
C ARG A 89 -5.85 6.32 -9.53
N ARG A 90 -7.05 5.87 -9.15
CA ARG A 90 -8.24 6.73 -9.01
C ARG A 90 -8.16 7.73 -7.87
N GLU A 91 -7.44 7.43 -6.81
CA GLU A 91 -7.37 8.27 -5.61
C GLU A 91 -6.09 9.14 -5.57
N CYS A 92 -5.13 8.91 -6.46
CA CYS A 92 -3.87 9.64 -6.46
C CYS A 92 -3.42 10.00 -7.87
N LEU A 93 -3.08 9.01 -8.70
CA LEU A 93 -2.36 9.24 -9.95
C LEU A 93 -3.18 10.00 -11.02
N ASP A 94 -4.48 9.82 -11.06
CA ASP A 94 -5.35 10.51 -12.03
C ASP A 94 -5.47 12.02 -11.74
N PHE A 95 -5.01 12.48 -10.57
CA PHE A 95 -5.05 13.89 -10.14
C PHE A 95 -3.70 14.59 -10.16
N ILE A 96 -2.63 13.91 -10.57
CA ILE A 96 -1.29 14.49 -10.61
C ILE A 96 -0.72 14.50 -12.02
N ILE A 97 0.10 15.51 -12.31
CA ILE A 97 0.93 15.54 -13.51
C ILE A 97 2.33 15.07 -13.11
N PRO A 98 2.78 13.89 -13.59
CA PRO A 98 4.08 13.37 -13.22
C PRO A 98 5.19 14.19 -13.90
N ILE A 99 6.03 14.83 -13.08
CA ILE A 99 7.15 15.65 -13.55
C ILE A 99 8.41 14.78 -13.70
N SER A 100 8.61 13.84 -12.76
CA SER A 100 9.77 12.93 -12.72
C SER A 100 9.44 11.65 -11.99
N GLU A 101 10.30 10.63 -12.10
CA GLU A 101 10.15 9.40 -11.30
C GLU A 101 10.23 9.68 -9.79
N ALA A 102 11.13 10.57 -9.38
CA ALA A 102 11.26 10.96 -7.98
C ALA A 102 9.97 11.62 -7.46
N HIS A 103 9.34 12.47 -8.25
CA HIS A 103 8.05 13.08 -7.91
C HIS A 103 6.95 12.02 -7.73
N ILE A 104 6.83 11.08 -8.68
CA ILE A 104 5.84 10.01 -8.58
C ILE A 104 6.09 9.14 -7.33
N ARG A 105 7.35 8.75 -7.07
CA ARG A 105 7.71 7.95 -5.91
C ARG A 105 7.33 8.64 -4.60
N GLN A 106 7.65 9.93 -4.49
CA GLN A 106 7.30 10.71 -3.29
C GLN A 106 5.78 10.82 -3.11
N THR A 107 5.06 11.08 -4.20
CA THR A 107 3.59 11.16 -4.19
C THR A 107 2.97 9.82 -3.77
N LEU A 108 3.42 8.72 -4.35
CA LEU A 108 2.94 7.39 -4.01
C LEU A 108 3.28 6.99 -2.57
N LYS A 109 4.47 7.35 -2.08
CA LYS A 109 4.85 7.11 -0.68
C LYS A 109 3.88 7.82 0.28
N CYS A 110 3.59 9.08 0.03
CA CYS A 110 2.64 9.85 0.83
C CYS A 110 1.22 9.24 0.76
N TRP A 111 0.78 8.83 -0.44
CA TRP A 111 -0.52 8.19 -0.61
C TRP A 111 -0.60 6.82 0.09
N VAL A 112 0.44 5.99 0.02
CA VAL A 112 0.49 4.67 0.69
C VAL A 112 0.41 4.84 2.21
N GLU A 113 1.10 5.83 2.77
CA GLU A 113 1.02 6.12 4.20
C GLU A 113 -0.40 6.51 4.61
N HIS A 114 -1.03 7.41 3.87
CA HIS A 114 -2.43 7.78 4.06
C HIS A 114 -3.37 6.57 3.91
N TYR A 115 -3.21 5.76 2.85
CA TYR A 115 -4.02 4.57 2.60
C TYR A 115 -3.97 3.57 3.76
N ASN A 116 -2.77 3.29 4.26
CA ASN A 116 -2.57 2.31 5.31
C ASN A 116 -3.04 2.78 6.69
N ARG A 117 -2.83 4.07 7.02
CA ARG A 117 -2.95 4.56 8.40
C ARG A 117 -4.10 5.50 8.67
N ALA A 118 -4.67 6.08 7.64
CA ALA A 118 -5.66 7.13 7.83
C ALA A 118 -6.94 6.95 7.00
N ARG A 119 -6.85 6.27 5.85
CA ARG A 119 -8.00 6.03 4.99
C ARG A 119 -8.92 4.96 5.59
N PRO A 120 -10.20 5.28 5.89
CA PRO A 120 -11.14 4.28 6.37
C PRO A 120 -11.47 3.25 5.27
N HIS A 121 -11.58 1.99 5.66
CA HIS A 121 -11.97 0.90 4.78
C HIS A 121 -13.27 0.26 5.26
N SER A 122 -14.30 0.26 4.42
CA SER A 122 -15.62 -0.30 4.77
C SER A 122 -15.56 -1.78 5.16
N SER A 123 -14.67 -2.55 4.54
CA SER A 123 -14.45 -3.95 4.86
C SER A 123 -13.82 -4.18 6.25
N LEU A 124 -13.25 -3.14 6.85
CA LEU A 124 -12.64 -3.17 8.18
C LEU A 124 -13.50 -2.45 9.24
N GLY A 125 -14.75 -2.14 8.93
CA GLY A 125 -15.71 -1.52 9.84
C GLY A 125 -15.30 -0.12 10.33
N PRO A 126 -15.07 0.80 9.53
CA PRO A 126 -14.24 1.94 9.18
C PRO A 126 -12.79 1.93 9.72
N GLY A 127 -12.21 0.75 9.94
CA GLY A 127 -10.80 0.62 10.32
C GLY A 127 -9.82 0.95 9.19
N THR A 128 -8.55 1.10 9.58
CA THR A 128 -7.43 1.27 8.65
C THR A 128 -6.69 -0.05 8.44
N PRO A 129 -6.03 -0.27 7.29
CA PRO A 129 -5.32 -1.52 7.01
C PRO A 129 -4.16 -1.80 7.97
N ASP A 130 -3.44 -0.77 8.44
CA ASP A 130 -2.35 -0.92 9.39
C ASP A 130 -2.91 -0.95 10.83
N PRO A 131 -2.93 -2.13 11.50
CA PRO A 131 -3.48 -2.26 12.84
C PRO A 131 -2.59 -1.62 13.92
N SER A 132 -1.33 -1.29 13.60
CA SER A 132 -0.41 -0.61 14.53
C SER A 132 -0.71 0.89 14.61
N SER A 133 -1.60 1.41 13.77
CA SER A 133 -2.01 2.80 13.82
C SER A 133 -2.76 3.10 15.14
N PRO A 134 -2.32 4.09 15.92
CA PRO A 134 -3.04 4.51 17.15
C PRO A 134 -4.49 4.91 16.90
N LYS A 135 -4.83 5.20 15.64
CA LYS A 135 -6.20 5.55 15.21
C LYS A 135 -7.14 4.34 15.14
N ALA A 136 -6.61 3.11 15.05
CA ALA A 136 -7.42 1.90 14.91
C ALA A 136 -8.22 1.55 16.18
N GLU A 137 -7.69 1.85 17.36
CA GLU A 137 -8.35 1.54 18.65
C GLU A 137 -9.54 2.46 18.98
N LEU A 138 -9.56 3.67 18.43
CA LEU A 138 -10.61 4.67 18.69
C LEU A 138 -11.89 4.47 17.86
N GLN A 139 -11.88 3.55 16.91
CA GLN A 139 -12.96 3.39 15.92
C GLN A 139 -14.13 2.51 16.39
N ALA A 140 -13.99 1.80 17.48
CA ALA A 140 -15.05 0.95 18.04
C ALA A 140 -16.10 1.72 18.87
N GLN A 141 -15.87 2.98 19.17
CA GLN A 141 -16.79 3.80 20.00
C GLN A 141 -17.58 4.79 19.17
N ARG A 142 -18.80 5.09 19.59
CA ARG A 142 -19.61 6.17 19.00
C ARG A 142 -18.80 7.47 19.02
N HIS A 143 -18.70 8.11 17.86
CA HIS A 143 -17.96 9.36 17.70
C HIS A 143 -18.64 10.48 18.50
N TYR A 144 -18.06 10.78 19.64
CA TYR A 144 -18.41 11.92 20.45
C TYR A 144 -17.20 12.85 20.52
N ILE A 145 -17.41 14.11 20.18
CA ILE A 145 -16.36 15.11 20.32
C ILE A 145 -16.44 15.69 21.73
N PRO A 146 -15.44 15.44 22.60
CA PRO A 146 -15.40 16.03 23.92
C PRO A 146 -15.43 17.57 23.83
N LYS A 147 -16.05 18.22 24.84
CA LYS A 147 -16.20 19.70 24.86
C LYS A 147 -14.88 20.45 24.85
N ASP A 148 -13.82 19.83 25.36
CA ASP A 148 -12.46 20.32 25.39
C ASP A 148 -11.61 19.97 24.16
N CYS A 149 -12.24 19.37 23.14
CA CYS A 149 -11.57 18.96 21.92
C CYS A 149 -12.16 19.63 20.67
N ARG A 150 -11.33 19.80 19.67
CA ARG A 150 -11.73 20.19 18.32
C ARG A 150 -11.24 19.17 17.31
N VAL A 151 -11.88 19.14 16.14
CA VAL A 151 -11.40 18.38 14.99
C VAL A 151 -10.35 19.20 14.28
N ALA A 152 -9.13 18.68 14.24
CA ALA A 152 -8.06 19.22 13.40
C ALA A 152 -7.99 18.45 12.08
N VAL A 153 -7.68 19.17 11.03
CA VAL A 153 -7.59 18.67 9.65
C VAL A 153 -6.17 18.81 9.15
N THR A 154 -5.63 17.74 8.58
CA THR A 154 -4.34 17.76 7.89
C THR A 154 -4.57 17.44 6.42
N SER A 155 -4.16 18.34 5.53
CA SER A 155 -4.23 18.11 4.09
C SER A 155 -3.11 17.19 3.63
N ILE A 156 -3.45 16.20 2.82
CA ILE A 156 -2.53 15.24 2.22
C ILE A 156 -2.55 15.43 0.70
N LEU A 157 -1.38 15.34 0.06
CA LEU A 157 -1.22 15.50 -1.39
C LEU A 157 -1.83 16.80 -1.92
N GLY A 158 -1.48 17.93 -1.27
CA GLY A 158 -1.94 19.25 -1.70
C GLY A 158 -3.43 19.48 -1.51
N GLY A 159 -4.10 18.73 -0.62
CA GLY A 159 -5.53 18.86 -0.36
C GLY A 159 -6.39 17.84 -1.10
N LEU A 160 -5.78 16.92 -1.86
CA LEU A 160 -6.51 15.82 -2.51
C LEU A 160 -7.19 14.91 -1.48
N HIS A 161 -6.53 14.69 -0.34
CA HIS A 161 -7.08 13.97 0.81
C HIS A 161 -6.95 14.78 2.09
N HIS A 162 -7.76 14.41 3.08
CA HIS A 162 -7.75 15.03 4.39
C HIS A 162 -7.74 13.97 5.47
N GLU A 163 -6.91 14.17 6.49
CA GLU A 163 -6.89 13.38 7.70
C GLU A 163 -7.43 14.20 8.85
N TYR A 164 -8.23 13.55 9.69
CA TYR A 164 -8.91 14.19 10.81
C TYR A 164 -8.41 13.61 12.12
N ARG A 165 -8.13 14.49 13.10
CA ARG A 165 -7.77 14.09 14.46
C ARG A 165 -8.43 14.99 15.47
N LEU A 166 -8.62 14.45 16.68
CA LEU A 166 -9.04 15.26 17.81
C LEU A 166 -7.82 15.94 18.45
N GLU A 167 -7.92 17.24 18.66
CA GLU A 167 -6.93 18.02 19.40
C GLU A 167 -7.61 18.66 20.61
N ARG A 168 -6.93 18.67 21.76
CA ARG A 168 -7.38 19.44 22.91
C ARG A 168 -7.31 20.92 22.60
N ILE A 169 -8.35 21.65 22.99
CA ILE A 169 -8.37 23.10 22.93
C ILE A 169 -7.45 23.56 24.08
N ALA A 170 -6.35 24.27 23.72
CA ALA A 170 -5.51 24.87 24.75
C ALA A 170 -6.35 25.85 25.56
N ALA A 171 -6.25 25.78 26.89
CA ALA A 171 -6.92 26.68 27.81
C ALA A 171 -6.31 28.09 27.74
#